data_5fe5e748ac21c18261759722cc4a04ce
#
_entry.id   5fe5e748ac21c18261759722cc4a04ce
#
_cell.length_a   1.000
_cell.length_b   1.000
_cell.length_c   1.000
_cell.angle_alpha   90.00
_cell.angle_beta   90.00
_cell.angle_gamma   90.00
#
_symmetry.space_group_name_H-M   'P 1'
#
loop_
_entity.id
_entity.type
_entity.pdbx_description
1 polymer ?
#
loop_
_entity_poly.entity_id
_entity_poly.type
_entity_poly.pdbx_seq_one_letter_code
_entity_poly.pdbx_strand_id
1 'polypeptide(L)'
;MYNDAVDLWDFYGTNLGQIARRLIRRRIRGIWPNVDGMTLMGLGYATPYLRPFRDEAERVFALMPAQQGVLHWPREGRNLVALAGESELPLQDVSVDRVLLVHGMECSEQLRLMLQEIWRILSGNGRLLVVVPNRRGLWSRLERTPFGHGHPYSPSQLSRVLRANMFTPTLTTRALYVPPYPWPVVRRSAYGIEDIGARWFKQLGGVVIIEASKQIYATTKPRPLRVRARALLPAPGARIPVTSTLGSIQEDSAMSSPLAIGQSPD
;
A
#
# COMPACT_ATOMS: atom_id res chain seq x y z
N MET A 1 -6.42 13.61 -9.62
CA MET A 1 -5.75 14.33 -10.73
C MET A 1 -4.26 14.03 -10.65
N TYR A 2 -3.67 13.52 -11.70
CA TYR A 2 -2.23 13.24 -11.77
C TYR A 2 -1.44 14.54 -11.95
N ASN A 3 -0.20 14.57 -11.40
CA ASN A 3 0.77 15.58 -11.78
C ASN A 3 1.24 15.29 -13.21
N ASP A 4 1.36 16.29 -14.05
CA ASP A 4 1.90 16.16 -15.39
C ASP A 4 3.34 15.64 -15.36
N ALA A 5 3.69 14.79 -16.31
CA ALA A 5 5.05 14.25 -16.43
C ALA A 5 6.11 15.34 -16.64
N VAL A 6 5.74 16.46 -17.30
CA VAL A 6 6.61 17.61 -17.51
C VAL A 6 6.88 18.33 -16.18
N ASP A 7 5.85 18.58 -15.38
CA ASP A 7 6.01 19.23 -14.07
C ASP A 7 6.89 18.36 -13.13
N LEU A 8 6.70 17.05 -13.18
CA LEU A 8 7.53 16.11 -12.43
C LEU A 8 8.98 16.13 -12.90
N TRP A 9 9.20 16.18 -14.21
CA TRP A 9 10.53 16.26 -14.80
C TRP A 9 11.23 17.56 -14.40
N ASP A 10 10.54 18.70 -14.47
CA ASP A 10 11.05 20.01 -14.07
C ASP A 10 11.41 20.02 -12.58
N PHE A 11 10.52 19.52 -11.73
CA PHE A 11 10.82 19.39 -10.30
C PHE A 11 12.07 18.58 -10.03
N TYR A 12 12.20 17.39 -10.63
CA TYR A 12 13.38 16.54 -10.45
C TYR A 12 14.66 17.10 -11.11
N GLY A 13 14.52 18.10 -11.96
CA GLY A 13 15.61 18.93 -12.50
C GLY A 13 16.15 19.94 -11.50
N THR A 14 15.34 20.38 -10.55
CA THR A 14 15.75 21.35 -9.52
C THR A 14 16.75 20.75 -8.50
N ASN A 15 17.47 21.61 -7.81
CA ASN A 15 18.38 21.19 -6.72
C ASN A 15 17.64 20.41 -5.62
N LEU A 16 16.42 20.85 -5.25
CA LEU A 16 15.59 20.22 -4.24
C LEU A 16 15.11 18.84 -4.72
N GLY A 17 14.62 18.75 -5.95
CA GLY A 17 14.19 17.49 -6.56
C GLY A 17 15.32 16.48 -6.71
N GLN A 18 16.53 16.95 -7.01
CA GLN A 18 17.72 16.07 -7.07
C GLN A 18 18.08 15.50 -5.68
N ILE A 19 17.95 16.29 -4.62
CA ILE A 19 18.14 15.80 -3.24
C ILE A 19 17.07 14.75 -2.93
N ALA A 20 15.81 15.07 -3.17
CA ALA A 20 14.70 14.14 -2.95
C ALA A 20 14.91 12.82 -3.69
N ARG A 21 15.27 12.89 -4.99
CA ARG A 21 15.59 11.72 -5.82
C ARG A 21 16.70 10.87 -5.23
N ARG A 22 17.82 11.49 -4.79
CA ARG A 22 18.96 10.75 -4.23
C ARG A 22 18.61 10.04 -2.94
N LEU A 23 17.89 10.69 -2.02
CA LEU A 23 17.53 10.13 -0.72
C LEU A 23 16.53 8.97 -0.87
N ILE A 24 15.48 9.15 -1.69
CA ILE A 24 14.50 8.09 -1.96
C ILE A 24 15.18 6.91 -2.68
N ARG A 25 16.03 7.20 -3.70
CA ARG A 25 16.76 6.17 -4.44
C ARG A 25 17.67 5.34 -3.54
N ARG A 26 18.38 5.97 -2.59
CA ARG A 26 19.21 5.28 -1.59
C ARG A 26 18.38 4.27 -0.79
N ARG A 27 17.14 4.63 -0.40
CA ARG A 27 16.23 3.72 0.31
C ARG A 27 15.73 2.59 -0.56
N ILE A 28 15.30 2.88 -1.78
CA ILE A 28 14.86 1.87 -2.76
C ILE A 28 15.98 0.87 -3.01
N ARG A 29 17.20 1.35 -3.25
CA ARG A 29 18.37 0.49 -3.48
C ARG A 29 18.73 -0.36 -2.27
N GLY A 30 18.55 0.16 -1.06
CA GLY A 30 18.74 -0.62 0.18
C GLY A 30 17.70 -1.73 0.38
N ILE A 31 16.50 -1.59 -0.22
CA ILE A 31 15.45 -2.62 -0.21
C ILE A 31 15.70 -3.65 -1.30
N TRP A 32 16.10 -3.20 -2.49
CA TRP A 32 16.43 -4.05 -3.64
C TRP A 32 17.94 -3.98 -3.94
N PRO A 33 18.77 -4.67 -3.16
CA PRO A 33 20.23 -4.62 -3.33
C PRO A 33 20.72 -5.37 -4.56
N ASN A 34 19.93 -6.33 -5.06
CA ASN A 34 20.20 -7.09 -6.28
C ASN A 34 18.90 -7.34 -7.04
N VAL A 35 18.94 -7.13 -8.36
CA VAL A 35 17.82 -7.39 -9.29
C VAL A 35 18.29 -8.15 -10.54
N ASP A 36 19.42 -8.84 -10.43
CA ASP A 36 20.00 -9.62 -11.53
C ASP A 36 19.02 -10.69 -12.02
N GLY A 37 18.89 -10.81 -13.34
CA GLY A 37 17.96 -11.74 -13.98
C GLY A 37 16.46 -11.42 -13.79
N MET A 38 16.12 -10.25 -13.25
CA MET A 38 14.73 -9.87 -12.97
C MET A 38 14.16 -8.91 -14.02
N THR A 39 12.86 -9.04 -14.26
CA THR A 39 12.08 -8.04 -15.00
C THR A 39 11.52 -7.01 -14.03
N LEU A 40 11.95 -5.75 -14.19
CA LEU A 40 11.60 -4.61 -13.34
C LEU A 40 10.74 -3.61 -14.10
N MET A 41 9.56 -3.31 -13.59
CA MET A 41 8.65 -2.31 -14.16
C MET A 41 8.47 -1.14 -13.21
N GLY A 42 8.53 0.08 -13.76
CA GLY A 42 8.04 1.28 -13.09
C GLY A 42 6.60 1.57 -13.47
N LEU A 43 5.78 2.01 -12.52
CA LEU A 43 4.44 2.51 -12.77
C LEU A 43 4.30 3.92 -12.19
N GLY A 44 3.65 4.82 -12.93
CA GLY A 44 3.67 6.24 -12.64
C GLY A 44 5.01 6.87 -13.00
N TYR A 45 5.40 7.95 -12.33
CA TYR A 45 6.68 8.62 -12.61
C TYR A 45 7.85 7.97 -11.85
N ALA A 46 8.13 6.71 -12.18
CA ALA A 46 9.19 5.91 -11.54
C ALA A 46 10.56 6.05 -12.21
N THR A 47 10.65 6.61 -13.42
CA THR A 47 11.88 6.67 -14.24
C THR A 47 13.11 7.22 -13.54
N PRO A 48 13.04 8.26 -12.64
CA PRO A 48 14.22 8.75 -11.92
C PRO A 48 14.85 7.72 -10.99
N TYR A 49 14.10 6.70 -10.61
CA TYR A 49 14.48 5.66 -9.66
C TYR A 49 14.89 4.34 -10.33
N LEU A 50 14.48 4.13 -11.57
CA LEU A 50 14.79 2.90 -12.34
C LEU A 50 16.23 2.88 -12.88
N ARG A 51 16.84 4.05 -13.10
CA ARG A 51 18.17 4.16 -13.73
C ARG A 51 19.25 3.25 -13.12
N PRO A 52 19.35 3.08 -11.78
CA PRO A 52 20.38 2.23 -11.18
C PRO A 52 20.23 0.74 -11.46
N PHE A 53 19.06 0.30 -11.93
CA PHE A 53 18.75 -1.11 -12.15
C PHE A 53 18.89 -1.54 -13.61
N ARG A 54 19.12 -0.57 -14.54
CA ARG A 54 19.16 -0.83 -15.98
C ARG A 54 20.28 -1.79 -16.40
N ASP A 55 21.42 -1.68 -15.73
CA ASP A 55 22.60 -2.45 -16.08
C ASP A 55 22.69 -3.78 -15.30
N GLU A 56 21.73 -4.03 -14.39
CA GLU A 56 21.70 -5.23 -13.57
C GLU A 56 20.51 -6.14 -13.93
N ALA A 57 19.33 -5.54 -14.11
CA ALA A 57 18.12 -6.31 -14.38
C ALA A 57 18.12 -6.82 -15.83
N GLU A 58 17.50 -7.97 -16.05
CA GLU A 58 17.30 -8.52 -17.40
C GLU A 58 16.49 -7.55 -18.26
N ARG A 59 15.44 -6.96 -17.68
CA ARG A 59 14.58 -6.00 -18.38
C ARG A 59 14.12 -4.90 -17.43
N VAL A 60 14.23 -3.63 -17.89
CA VAL A 60 13.71 -2.47 -17.17
C VAL A 60 12.89 -1.61 -18.13
N PHE A 61 11.65 -1.30 -17.75
CA PHE A 61 10.78 -0.39 -18.49
C PHE A 61 9.81 0.33 -17.54
N ALA A 62 9.10 1.33 -18.04
CA ALA A 62 8.09 2.04 -17.26
C ALA A 62 6.79 2.19 -18.04
N LEU A 63 5.68 2.13 -17.31
CA LEU A 63 4.35 2.50 -17.80
C LEU A 63 3.88 3.75 -17.04
N MET A 64 3.45 4.74 -17.79
CA MET A 64 2.91 5.97 -17.23
C MET A 64 1.40 6.02 -17.49
N PRO A 65 0.59 6.36 -16.49
CA PRO A 65 -0.83 6.58 -16.67
C PRO A 65 -1.09 7.62 -17.76
N ALA A 66 -2.05 7.37 -18.64
CA ALA A 66 -2.35 8.25 -19.75
C ALA A 66 -2.66 9.70 -19.30
N GLN A 67 -3.28 9.85 -18.13
CA GLN A 67 -3.58 11.15 -17.52
C GLN A 67 -2.34 11.89 -16.99
N GLN A 68 -1.22 11.21 -16.79
CA GLN A 68 0.04 11.79 -16.36
C GLN A 68 0.89 12.27 -17.54
N GLY A 69 0.67 11.72 -18.72
CA GLY A 69 1.50 11.94 -19.89
C GLY A 69 2.76 11.07 -19.86
N VAL A 70 3.58 11.20 -20.90
CA VAL A 70 4.80 10.39 -21.07
C VAL A 70 5.96 11.25 -21.52
N LEU A 71 7.16 10.94 -21.02
CA LEU A 71 8.40 11.51 -21.47
C LEU A 71 9.35 10.40 -21.92
N HIS A 72 10.11 10.66 -22.97
CA HIS A 72 11.12 9.74 -23.45
C HIS A 72 12.15 9.43 -22.35
N TRP A 73 12.36 8.16 -22.09
CA TRP A 73 13.34 7.69 -21.13
C TRP A 73 13.92 6.31 -21.58
N PRO A 74 15.23 6.12 -21.46
CA PRO A 74 16.26 7.06 -21.04
C PRO A 74 16.49 8.17 -22.09
N ARG A 75 17.19 9.23 -21.74
CA ARG A 75 17.48 10.33 -22.69
C ARG A 75 18.22 9.86 -23.94
N GLU A 76 19.05 8.84 -23.78
CA GLU A 76 19.87 8.26 -24.84
C GLU A 76 19.42 6.82 -25.10
N GLY A 77 19.30 6.44 -26.37
CA GLY A 77 18.93 5.11 -26.80
C GLY A 77 17.43 4.90 -27.03
N ARG A 78 17.00 3.65 -26.97
CA ARG A 78 15.61 3.27 -27.22
C ARG A 78 14.72 3.75 -26.07
N ASN A 79 13.51 4.19 -26.41
CA ASN A 79 12.52 4.53 -25.41
C ASN A 79 12.04 3.27 -24.66
N LEU A 80 12.12 3.33 -23.35
CA LEU A 80 11.69 2.26 -22.42
C LEU A 80 10.43 2.64 -21.65
N VAL A 81 9.67 3.63 -22.13
CA VAL A 81 8.45 4.09 -21.49
C VAL A 81 7.29 4.03 -22.47
N ALA A 82 6.13 3.61 -21.99
CA ALA A 82 4.88 3.64 -22.72
C ALA A 82 3.77 4.23 -21.87
N LEU A 83 2.72 4.77 -22.52
CA LEU A 83 1.47 5.11 -21.88
C LEU A 83 0.63 3.85 -21.70
N ALA A 84 -0.05 3.75 -20.54
CA ALA A 84 -1.02 2.69 -20.28
C ALA A 84 -2.19 3.23 -19.44
N GLY A 85 -3.35 2.60 -19.56
CA GLY A 85 -4.42 2.78 -18.59
C GLY A 85 -4.00 2.21 -17.22
N GLU A 86 -4.34 2.89 -16.14
CA GLU A 86 -4.02 2.39 -14.81
C GLU A 86 -4.78 1.11 -14.43
N SER A 87 -5.93 0.90 -15.04
CA SER A 87 -6.84 -0.23 -14.83
C SER A 87 -6.65 -1.38 -15.82
N GLU A 88 -5.77 -1.22 -16.81
CA GLU A 88 -5.52 -2.23 -17.83
C GLU A 88 -4.08 -2.10 -18.32
N LEU A 89 -3.19 -2.91 -17.76
CA LEU A 89 -1.78 -2.90 -18.13
C LEU A 89 -1.54 -3.85 -19.32
N PRO A 90 -0.89 -3.39 -20.42
CA PRO A 90 -0.66 -4.19 -21.62
C PRO A 90 0.47 -5.21 -21.42
N LEU A 91 0.36 -6.03 -20.41
CA LEU A 91 1.36 -7.04 -20.02
C LEU A 91 0.68 -8.36 -19.74
N GLN A 92 1.41 -9.44 -20.00
CA GLN A 92 0.98 -10.79 -19.69
C GLN A 92 0.92 -11.02 -18.18
N ASP A 93 0.10 -11.97 -17.76
CA ASP A 93 0.05 -12.42 -16.38
C ASP A 93 1.42 -12.97 -15.94
N VAL A 94 1.77 -12.73 -14.70
CA VAL A 94 2.96 -13.34 -14.06
C VAL A 94 4.27 -13.05 -14.82
N SER A 95 4.39 -11.88 -15.47
CA SER A 95 5.50 -11.52 -16.36
C SER A 95 6.50 -10.54 -15.75
N VAL A 96 6.27 -10.03 -14.53
CA VAL A 96 7.10 -9.00 -13.88
C VAL A 96 7.52 -9.43 -12.48
N ASP A 97 8.79 -9.30 -12.12
CA ASP A 97 9.31 -9.68 -10.81
C ASP A 97 9.27 -8.54 -9.81
N ARG A 98 9.46 -7.32 -10.27
CA ARG A 98 9.51 -6.12 -9.43
C ARG A 98 8.69 -5.00 -10.04
N VAL A 99 7.76 -4.45 -9.27
CA VAL A 99 7.01 -3.25 -9.64
C VAL A 99 7.36 -2.13 -8.69
N LEU A 100 7.84 -1.01 -9.24
CA LEU A 100 8.11 0.22 -8.50
C LEU A 100 7.03 1.26 -8.84
N LEU A 101 6.14 1.54 -7.87
CA LEU A 101 5.04 2.49 -8.02
C LEU A 101 5.40 3.81 -7.34
N VAL A 102 5.55 4.87 -8.12
CA VAL A 102 5.92 6.22 -7.66
C VAL A 102 5.09 7.27 -8.39
N HIS A 103 4.57 8.24 -7.67
CA HIS A 103 3.69 9.30 -8.21
C HIS A 103 2.52 8.76 -9.03
N GLY A 104 1.94 7.66 -8.55
CA GLY A 104 0.80 7.00 -9.20
C GLY A 104 -0.32 6.75 -8.21
N MET A 105 -0.02 6.12 -7.07
CA MET A 105 -1.03 5.67 -6.13
C MET A 105 -1.81 6.81 -5.47
N GLU A 106 -1.13 7.91 -5.14
CA GLU A 106 -1.73 9.10 -4.51
C GLU A 106 -2.64 9.88 -5.44
N CYS A 107 -2.49 9.67 -6.75
CA CYS A 107 -3.23 10.38 -7.79
C CYS A 107 -4.27 9.50 -8.49
N SER A 108 -4.24 8.19 -8.28
CA SER A 108 -5.09 7.22 -8.95
C SER A 108 -6.58 7.43 -8.63
N GLU A 109 -7.40 7.43 -9.66
CA GLU A 109 -8.86 7.47 -9.54
C GLU A 109 -9.45 6.05 -9.43
N GLN A 110 -8.75 5.05 -9.97
CA GLN A 110 -9.16 3.65 -10.00
C GLN A 110 -8.18 2.75 -9.25
N LEU A 111 -7.76 3.18 -8.06
CA LEU A 111 -6.72 2.55 -7.25
C LEU A 111 -6.88 1.03 -7.08
N ARG A 112 -8.12 0.57 -6.89
CA ARG A 112 -8.39 -0.87 -6.73
C ARG A 112 -8.06 -1.64 -8.00
N LEU A 113 -8.48 -1.15 -9.16
CA LEU A 113 -8.22 -1.78 -10.44
C LEU A 113 -6.72 -1.76 -10.76
N MET A 114 -6.06 -0.63 -10.52
CA MET A 114 -4.60 -0.52 -10.68
C MET A 114 -3.86 -1.56 -9.82
N LEU A 115 -4.23 -1.74 -8.56
CA LEU A 115 -3.60 -2.74 -7.69
C LEU A 115 -3.93 -4.18 -8.11
N GLN A 116 -5.12 -4.45 -8.64
CA GLN A 116 -5.48 -5.74 -9.21
C GLN A 116 -4.64 -6.06 -10.46
N GLU A 117 -4.42 -5.09 -11.33
CA GLU A 117 -3.56 -5.25 -12.50
C GLU A 117 -2.10 -5.49 -12.11
N ILE A 118 -1.58 -4.72 -11.14
CA ILE A 118 -0.23 -4.97 -10.60
C ILE A 118 -0.16 -6.40 -10.03
N TRP A 119 -1.19 -6.84 -9.33
CA TRP A 119 -1.24 -8.20 -8.78
C TRP A 119 -1.25 -9.25 -9.90
N ARG A 120 -2.01 -9.03 -10.97
CA ARG A 120 -2.09 -9.94 -12.12
C ARG A 120 -0.73 -10.14 -12.78
N ILE A 121 -0.04 -9.05 -13.09
CA ILE A 121 1.24 -9.09 -13.83
C ILE A 121 2.43 -9.56 -12.98
N LEU A 122 2.38 -9.42 -11.65
CA LEU A 122 3.48 -9.85 -10.78
C LEU A 122 3.65 -11.36 -10.77
N SER A 123 4.89 -11.82 -10.84
CA SER A 123 5.28 -13.22 -10.64
C SER A 123 4.92 -13.73 -9.24
N GLY A 124 4.94 -15.04 -9.02
CA GLY A 124 4.59 -15.64 -7.73
C GLY A 124 5.46 -15.14 -6.56
N ASN A 125 6.73 -14.88 -6.83
CA ASN A 125 7.68 -14.27 -5.89
C ASN A 125 7.83 -12.77 -6.09
N GLY A 126 6.93 -12.18 -6.87
CA GLY A 126 6.97 -10.77 -7.24
C GLY A 126 6.82 -9.83 -6.05
N ARG A 127 7.45 -8.67 -6.14
CA ARG A 127 7.41 -7.62 -5.11
C ARG A 127 6.91 -6.32 -5.69
N LEU A 128 6.02 -5.70 -4.96
CA LEU A 128 5.55 -4.34 -5.21
C LEU A 128 6.23 -3.40 -4.21
N LEU A 129 6.91 -2.37 -4.68
CA LEU A 129 7.47 -1.30 -3.87
C LEU A 129 6.70 -0.01 -4.16
N VAL A 130 6.04 0.52 -3.16
CA VAL A 130 5.22 1.74 -3.26
C VAL A 130 5.92 2.89 -2.55
N VAL A 131 6.01 4.03 -3.22
CA VAL A 131 6.51 5.29 -2.65
C VAL A 131 5.41 6.33 -2.76
N VAL A 132 4.89 6.80 -1.63
CA VAL A 132 3.80 7.78 -1.57
C VAL A 132 4.12 8.91 -0.57
N PRO A 133 3.54 10.10 -0.73
CA PRO A 133 3.65 11.17 0.24
C PRO A 133 3.15 10.73 1.63
N ASN A 134 3.91 11.08 2.67
CA ASN A 134 3.52 10.82 4.06
C ASN A 134 2.60 11.89 4.58
N ARG A 135 1.39 11.54 4.98
CA ARG A 135 0.40 12.47 5.55
C ARG A 135 0.93 13.32 6.72
N ARG A 136 1.88 12.79 7.50
CA ARG A 136 2.51 13.49 8.62
C ARG A 136 3.79 14.22 8.26
N GLY A 137 4.27 14.05 7.04
CA GLY A 137 5.50 14.68 6.54
C GLY A 137 5.31 16.15 6.21
N LEU A 138 6.41 16.90 6.21
CA LEU A 138 6.40 18.32 5.79
C LEU A 138 6.17 18.48 4.29
N TRP A 139 6.63 17.51 3.50
CA TRP A 139 6.54 17.53 2.04
C TRP A 139 5.11 17.45 1.52
N SER A 140 4.24 16.72 2.20
CA SER A 140 2.83 16.57 1.82
C SER A 140 1.98 17.83 2.09
N ARG A 141 2.57 18.85 2.73
CA ARG A 141 1.89 20.12 3.04
C ARG A 141 2.28 21.24 2.07
N LEU A 142 3.17 20.98 1.14
CA LEU A 142 3.72 21.99 0.24
C LEU A 142 3.33 21.67 -1.21
N GLU A 143 2.31 22.34 -1.69
CA GLU A 143 1.79 22.19 -3.06
C GLU A 143 2.81 22.51 -4.15
N ARG A 144 3.85 23.28 -3.85
CA ARG A 144 4.96 23.55 -4.76
C ARG A 144 5.86 22.34 -5.06
N THR A 145 5.62 21.21 -4.41
CA THR A 145 6.35 19.96 -4.66
C THR A 145 5.35 18.87 -5.06
N PRO A 146 5.76 17.91 -5.91
CA PRO A 146 4.87 16.82 -6.33
C PRO A 146 4.34 15.99 -5.17
N PHE A 147 5.00 16.01 -4.03
CA PHE A 147 4.60 15.28 -2.83
C PHE A 147 3.45 15.98 -2.06
N GLY A 148 3.13 17.24 -2.41
CA GLY A 148 2.00 17.98 -1.85
C GLY A 148 0.67 17.75 -2.59
N HIS A 149 0.70 17.04 -3.71
CA HIS A 149 -0.48 16.76 -4.52
C HIS A 149 -1.03 15.35 -4.26
N GLY A 150 -2.30 15.14 -4.62
CA GLY A 150 -2.99 13.87 -4.44
C GLY A 150 -3.32 13.54 -2.98
N HIS A 151 -3.52 12.27 -2.70
CA HIS A 151 -3.90 11.78 -1.37
C HIS A 151 -2.70 11.22 -0.60
N PRO A 152 -2.16 11.94 0.41
CA PRO A 152 -1.07 11.42 1.21
C PRO A 152 -1.54 10.29 2.14
N TYR A 153 -0.68 9.29 2.35
CA TYR A 153 -0.97 8.13 3.16
C TYR A 153 -0.21 8.13 4.48
N SER A 154 -0.84 7.59 5.53
CA SER A 154 -0.09 7.10 6.68
C SER A 154 0.37 5.65 6.42
N PRO A 155 1.43 5.16 7.09
CA PRO A 155 1.88 3.77 6.92
C PRO A 155 0.80 2.74 7.20
N SER A 156 -0.04 2.98 8.20
CA SER A 156 -1.15 2.09 8.55
C SER A 156 -2.27 2.09 7.51
N GLN A 157 -2.58 3.25 6.92
CA GLN A 157 -3.54 3.36 5.82
C GLN A 157 -3.03 2.63 4.58
N LEU A 158 -1.78 2.90 4.18
CA LEU A 158 -1.17 2.25 3.02
C LEU A 158 -1.12 0.72 3.19
N SER A 159 -0.68 0.24 4.35
CA SER A 159 -0.66 -1.20 4.64
C SER A 159 -2.05 -1.84 4.61
N ARG A 160 -3.09 -1.10 5.03
CA ARG A 160 -4.47 -1.60 4.96
C ARG A 160 -4.96 -1.71 3.53
N VAL A 161 -4.69 -0.69 2.71
CA VAL A 161 -5.07 -0.68 1.29
C VAL A 161 -4.37 -1.83 0.55
N LEU A 162 -3.08 -2.04 0.78
CA LEU A 162 -2.34 -3.13 0.16
C LEU A 162 -2.91 -4.50 0.56
N ARG A 163 -3.20 -4.72 1.85
CA ARG A 163 -3.82 -5.98 2.31
C ARG A 163 -5.21 -6.22 1.73
N ALA A 164 -6.01 -5.17 1.58
CA ALA A 164 -7.34 -5.26 0.98
C ALA A 164 -7.29 -5.65 -0.51
N ASN A 165 -6.14 -5.48 -1.16
CA ASN A 165 -5.90 -5.81 -2.57
C ASN A 165 -4.90 -6.98 -2.73
N MET A 166 -4.89 -7.93 -1.81
CA MET A 166 -4.12 -9.18 -1.89
C MET A 166 -2.59 -8.99 -1.91
N PHE A 167 -2.11 -7.92 -1.27
CA PHE A 167 -0.69 -7.72 -1.00
C PHE A 167 -0.37 -7.86 0.48
N THR A 168 0.72 -8.53 0.81
CA THR A 168 1.24 -8.64 2.18
C THR A 168 2.42 -7.69 2.35
N PRO A 169 2.27 -6.57 3.10
CA PRO A 169 3.39 -5.70 3.41
C PRO A 169 4.49 -6.47 4.15
N THR A 170 5.71 -6.45 3.60
CA THR A 170 6.89 -7.13 4.13
C THR A 170 7.81 -6.17 4.85
N LEU A 171 7.96 -4.96 4.31
CA LEU A 171 8.81 -3.92 4.87
C LEU A 171 8.12 -2.57 4.79
N THR A 172 8.25 -1.78 5.85
CA THR A 172 7.78 -0.39 5.89
C THR A 172 8.90 0.52 6.36
N THR A 173 9.24 1.49 5.54
CA THR A 173 10.25 2.51 5.88
C THR A 173 9.80 3.90 5.44
N ARG A 174 10.58 4.89 5.74
CA ARG A 174 10.36 6.27 5.32
C ARG A 174 11.65 6.88 4.81
N ALA A 175 11.52 7.92 4.02
CA ALA A 175 12.63 8.71 3.54
C ALA A 175 12.24 10.19 3.49
N LEU A 176 13.20 11.01 3.14
CA LEU A 176 12.98 12.43 2.90
C LEU A 176 12.69 13.19 4.20
N TYR A 177 13.59 13.05 5.18
CA TYR A 177 13.52 13.78 6.44
C TYR A 177 14.05 15.21 6.32
N VAL A 178 14.75 15.49 5.23
CA VAL A 178 15.22 16.83 4.89
C VAL A 178 14.02 17.76 4.67
N PRO A 179 14.02 18.95 5.27
CA PRO A 179 12.97 19.94 5.03
C PRO A 179 12.92 20.35 3.53
N PRO A 180 11.72 20.60 2.97
CA PRO A 180 11.56 20.96 1.57
C PRO A 180 11.88 22.43 1.27
N TYR A 181 13.01 22.93 1.78
CA TYR A 181 13.50 24.28 1.56
C TYR A 181 14.84 24.29 0.82
N PRO A 182 15.04 25.19 -0.14
CA PRO A 182 16.22 25.24 -0.99
C PRO A 182 17.45 25.86 -0.31
N TRP A 183 17.63 25.66 0.98
CA TRP A 183 18.74 26.25 1.71
C TRP A 183 20.08 25.59 1.35
N PRO A 184 21.17 26.38 1.15
CA PRO A 184 22.49 25.85 0.80
C PRO A 184 23.04 24.86 1.85
N VAL A 185 22.74 25.07 3.13
CA VAL A 185 23.12 24.19 4.25
C VAL A 185 22.45 22.82 4.12
N VAL A 186 21.16 22.78 3.74
CA VAL A 186 20.42 21.53 3.54
C VAL A 186 21.08 20.67 2.46
N ARG A 187 21.59 21.30 1.41
CA ARG A 187 22.26 20.58 0.31
C ARG A 187 23.55 19.88 0.75
N ARG A 188 24.36 20.54 1.59
CA ARG A 188 25.65 19.98 2.07
C ARG A 188 25.45 18.90 3.14
N SER A 189 24.42 19.05 3.98
CA SER A 189 24.16 18.17 5.12
C SER A 189 23.00 17.20 4.92
N ALA A 190 22.47 17.07 3.70
CA ALA A 190 21.26 16.29 3.40
C ALA A 190 21.32 14.83 3.93
N TYR A 191 22.45 14.17 3.78
CA TYR A 191 22.61 12.80 4.29
C TYR A 191 22.64 12.73 5.82
N GLY A 192 23.35 13.68 6.48
CA GLY A 192 23.37 13.73 7.93
C GLY A 192 21.98 14.04 8.54
N ILE A 193 21.26 15.00 7.94
CA ILE A 193 19.88 15.32 8.33
C ILE A 193 18.96 14.11 8.12
N GLU A 194 19.11 13.41 7.01
CA GLU A 194 18.34 12.20 6.69
C GLU A 194 18.57 11.09 7.71
N ASP A 195 19.82 10.83 8.09
CA ASP A 195 20.18 9.79 9.02
C ASP A 195 19.75 10.14 10.46
N ILE A 196 19.92 11.38 10.89
CA ILE A 196 19.42 11.90 12.18
C ILE A 196 17.89 11.86 12.20
N GLY A 197 17.23 12.32 11.15
CA GLY A 197 15.78 12.32 11.03
C GLY A 197 15.20 10.89 11.07
N ALA A 198 15.83 9.95 10.39
CA ALA A 198 15.43 8.55 10.41
C ALA A 198 15.56 7.91 11.80
N ARG A 199 16.54 8.35 12.59
CA ARG A 199 16.79 7.83 13.95
C ARG A 199 15.86 8.45 14.99
N TRP A 200 15.69 9.77 14.99
CA TRP A 200 15.00 10.51 16.04
C TRP A 200 13.58 10.90 15.70
N PHE A 201 13.31 11.22 14.44
CA PHE A 201 12.03 11.76 13.98
C PHE A 201 11.30 10.82 13.03
N LYS A 202 11.26 9.54 13.37
CA LYS A 202 10.74 8.45 12.50
C LYS A 202 9.38 8.75 11.83
N GLN A 203 8.54 9.59 12.42
CA GLN A 203 7.21 9.90 11.89
C GLN A 203 7.17 11.01 10.84
N LEU A 204 8.23 11.85 10.76
CA LEU A 204 8.25 13.08 9.96
C LEU A 204 8.83 12.91 8.55
N GLY A 205 9.27 11.72 8.16
CA GLY A 205 9.75 11.49 6.80
C GLY A 205 8.72 11.96 5.76
N GLY A 206 9.19 12.60 4.68
CA GLY A 206 8.32 13.16 3.64
C GLY A 206 7.57 12.11 2.83
N VAL A 207 8.14 10.91 2.69
CA VAL A 207 7.51 9.80 1.98
C VAL A 207 7.46 8.54 2.84
N VAL A 208 6.43 7.72 2.60
CA VAL A 208 6.29 6.35 3.09
C VAL A 208 6.68 5.42 1.95
N ILE A 209 7.51 4.44 2.25
CA ILE A 209 7.94 3.40 1.33
C ILE A 209 7.53 2.06 1.93
N ILE A 210 6.71 1.30 1.20
CA ILE A 210 6.29 -0.04 1.61
C ILE A 210 6.63 -1.03 0.51
N GLU A 211 7.37 -2.08 0.87
CA GLU A 211 7.46 -3.28 0.06
C GLU A 211 6.37 -4.25 0.46
N ALA A 212 5.74 -4.88 -0.54
CA ALA A 212 4.73 -5.90 -0.33
C ALA A 212 4.91 -7.06 -1.30
N SER A 213 4.63 -8.27 -0.85
CA SER A 213 4.59 -9.47 -1.67
C SER A 213 3.18 -9.75 -2.16
N LYS A 214 3.09 -10.33 -3.36
CA LYS A 214 1.85 -10.89 -3.89
C LYS A 214 1.35 -12.01 -2.97
N GLN A 215 0.09 -11.95 -2.55
CA GLN A 215 -0.54 -13.00 -1.76
C GLN A 215 -1.23 -13.98 -2.70
N ILE A 216 -0.70 -15.19 -2.81
CA ILE A 216 -1.24 -16.24 -3.69
C ILE A 216 -2.33 -17.05 -2.98
N TYR A 217 -2.22 -17.20 -1.64
CA TYR A 217 -3.22 -17.92 -0.84
C TYR A 217 -3.91 -16.96 0.11
N ALA A 218 -5.25 -16.94 0.06
CA ALA A 218 -6.03 -16.28 1.10
C ALA A 218 -5.81 -17.05 2.40
N THR A 219 -5.12 -16.46 3.36
CA THR A 219 -5.00 -17.04 4.71
C THR A 219 -6.37 -16.93 5.36
N THR A 220 -7.12 -18.02 5.35
CA THR A 220 -8.41 -18.17 6.03
C THR A 220 -8.19 -18.29 7.56
N LYS A 221 -7.48 -17.35 8.17
CA LYS A 221 -7.52 -17.17 9.61
C LYS A 221 -8.45 -16.00 9.89
N PRO A 222 -9.71 -16.23 10.28
CA PRO A 222 -10.53 -15.18 10.83
C PRO A 222 -9.78 -14.66 12.07
N ARG A 223 -9.35 -13.41 12.01
CA ARG A 223 -8.83 -12.72 13.19
C ARG A 223 -10.00 -12.65 14.17
N PRO A 224 -9.91 -13.28 15.36
CA PRO A 224 -10.97 -13.14 16.33
C PRO A 224 -11.17 -11.65 16.59
N LEU A 225 -12.35 -11.14 16.26
CA LEU A 225 -12.81 -9.85 16.71
C LEU A 225 -12.77 -9.93 18.23
N ARG A 226 -11.79 -9.30 18.86
CA ARG A 226 -11.85 -8.99 20.28
C ARG A 226 -13.00 -7.99 20.44
N VAL A 227 -14.21 -8.53 20.54
CA VAL A 227 -15.33 -7.81 21.14
C VAL A 227 -14.89 -7.55 22.57
N ARG A 228 -14.48 -6.33 22.86
CA ARG A 228 -14.38 -5.86 24.23
C ARG A 228 -15.81 -5.96 24.78
N ALA A 229 -16.10 -7.06 25.47
CA ALA A 229 -17.27 -7.12 26.33
C ALA A 229 -17.12 -5.96 27.32
N ARG A 230 -17.88 -4.92 27.11
CA ARG A 230 -18.06 -3.84 28.06
C ARG A 230 -18.79 -4.51 29.22
N ALA A 231 -18.04 -4.85 30.26
CA ALA A 231 -18.66 -5.30 31.51
C ALA A 231 -19.60 -4.18 31.95
N LEU A 232 -20.88 -4.42 31.82
CA LEU A 232 -21.94 -3.64 32.48
C LEU A 232 -21.76 -3.91 33.96
N LEU A 233 -21.16 -2.98 34.68
CA LEU A 233 -21.20 -2.97 36.15
C LEU A 233 -22.68 -2.86 36.56
N PRO A 234 -23.19 -3.75 37.40
CA PRO A 234 -24.55 -3.59 37.94
C PRO A 234 -24.61 -2.34 38.81
N ALA A 235 -25.59 -1.50 38.54
CA ALA A 235 -25.86 -0.33 39.39
C ALA A 235 -26.21 -0.77 40.81
N PRO A 236 -25.64 -0.15 41.85
CA PRO A 236 -26.03 -0.47 43.24
C PRO A 236 -27.41 0.11 43.50
N GLY A 237 -28.40 -0.76 43.77
CA GLY A 237 -29.67 -0.31 44.36
C GLY A 237 -30.98 -0.77 43.73
N ALA A 238 -31.06 -1.90 43.06
CA ALA A 238 -32.39 -2.50 42.70
C ALA A 238 -32.73 -3.61 43.68
N ARG A 239 -33.62 -3.34 44.65
CA ARG A 239 -34.30 -4.35 45.49
C ARG A 239 -35.29 -5.13 44.61
N ILE A 240 -35.11 -6.44 44.53
CA ILE A 240 -36.06 -7.36 43.90
C ILE A 240 -37.17 -7.66 44.94
N PRO A 241 -38.46 -7.44 44.66
CA PRO A 241 -39.53 -7.93 45.54
C PRO A 241 -39.67 -9.45 45.33
N VAL A 242 -39.49 -10.19 46.42
CA VAL A 242 -39.81 -11.62 46.50
C VAL A 242 -41.31 -11.75 46.64
N THR A 243 -42.00 -12.24 45.64
CA THR A 243 -43.41 -12.67 45.77
C THR A 243 -43.39 -14.18 45.77
N SER A 244 -43.61 -14.72 46.99
CA SER A 244 -43.94 -16.11 47.22
C SER A 244 -45.37 -16.36 46.81
N THR A 245 -45.62 -17.31 45.92
CA THR A 245 -46.92 -17.94 45.79
C THR A 245 -46.71 -19.44 45.62
N LEU A 246 -46.97 -20.12 46.69
CA LEU A 246 -47.21 -21.56 46.71
C LEU A 246 -48.54 -21.87 45.98
N GLY A 247 -48.54 -22.87 45.17
CA GLY A 247 -49.75 -23.44 44.55
C GLY A 247 -49.42 -24.82 44.04
N SER A 248 -49.81 -25.73 44.86
CA SER A 248 -49.79 -27.21 44.77
C SER A 248 -50.75 -27.78 43.73
N ILE A 249 -50.53 -29.10 43.44
CA ILE A 249 -51.55 -30.10 42.94
C ILE A 249 -51.51 -30.21 41.38
N GLN A 250 -51.46 -31.33 40.67
CA GLN A 250 -51.79 -32.73 41.02
C GLN A 250 -51.29 -33.62 39.84
N GLU A 251 -50.93 -34.83 40.20
CA GLU A 251 -50.72 -35.94 39.26
C GLU A 251 -52.03 -36.26 38.53
N ASP A 252 -51.91 -36.66 37.26
CA ASP A 252 -52.73 -37.79 36.82
C ASP A 252 -52.10 -38.54 35.65
N SER A 253 -52.22 -39.83 35.79
CA SER A 253 -51.73 -40.90 34.93
C SER A 253 -52.61 -41.06 33.67
N ALA A 254 -52.07 -41.65 32.70
CA ALA A 254 -52.50 -42.80 31.91
C ALA A 254 -52.15 -42.68 30.43
N MET A 255 -51.22 -43.49 30.01
CA MET A 255 -51.46 -44.76 29.29
C MET A 255 -52.02 -44.63 27.85
N SER A 256 -51.18 -45.03 26.90
CA SER A 256 -51.49 -46.01 25.84
C SER A 256 -50.86 -45.68 24.49
N SER A 257 -49.90 -46.46 24.15
CA SER A 257 -49.59 -46.87 22.76
C SER A 257 -50.67 -47.88 22.28
N PRO A 258 -50.70 -48.42 21.05
CA PRO A 258 -49.76 -48.38 19.94
C PRO A 258 -50.35 -48.44 18.48
N LEU A 259 -49.49 -48.76 17.50
CA LEU A 259 -49.75 -49.42 16.18
C LEU A 259 -50.28 -48.53 15.05
N ALA A 260 -49.94 -48.67 13.85
CA ALA A 260 -48.98 -49.45 13.03
C ALA A 260 -49.20 -49.08 11.54
N ILE A 261 -48.16 -49.31 10.74
CA ILE A 261 -48.18 -49.86 9.39
C ILE A 261 -48.77 -49.03 8.22
N GLY A 262 -47.98 -48.98 7.14
CA GLY A 262 -48.43 -48.96 5.78
C GLY A 262 -47.60 -48.13 4.83
N GLN A 263 -46.53 -48.68 4.30
CA GLN A 263 -46.29 -49.10 2.89
C GLN A 263 -46.41 -48.02 1.79
N SER A 264 -45.29 -47.86 1.10
CA SER A 264 -45.11 -47.44 -0.31
C SER A 264 -46.02 -48.25 -1.27
N PRO A 265 -46.07 -48.04 -2.56
CA PRO A 265 -45.17 -47.33 -3.48
C PRO A 265 -45.89 -46.50 -4.57
N ASP A 266 -45.19 -45.64 -5.29
CA ASP A 266 -44.90 -45.70 -6.73
C ASP A 266 -43.92 -44.60 -7.10
#